data_df1dac1c5c3bdd47757b840109844615
#
_entry.id   df1dac1c5c3bdd47757b840109844615
#
_cell.length_a   1.000
_cell.length_b   1.000
_cell.length_c   1.000
_cell.angle_alpha   90.00
_cell.angle_beta   90.00
_cell.angle_gamma   90.00
#
_symmetry.space_group_name_H-M   'P 1'
#
loop_
_entity.id
_entity.type
_entity.pdbx_description
1 polymer ?
#
loop_
_entity_poly.entity_id
_entity_poly.type
_entity_poly.pdbx_seq_one_letter_code
_entity_poly.pdbx_strand_id
1 'polypeptide(L)'
;MARRWRRRSFLRLGAMAGAAACMGRLISGQTEALAQRMKTPHFPDDNPKWAKTWEAALAVLAGNVKRVPRYDQPVLLEGAVYPGIWLECGPLEGLVYSTLSGFVAPVEGQPTPQQVARANHMAFFALQREDGQLPASVKMTEAGYGQIQMVVPIAATAWELAQQTHDDELLRTAYSACSRWDAWLRRYRNTRGTGLVEGFCTYDTGMDNSMRWKGIPNRCPDADARKSPAIASMPRLCPDLSATVYGGRVALAAMARALGKKSEAAQWERDAETIRRLILDKLYSPEDAAFYDLDAQGQFVRVRSVVIARVLGEHVLKLEHAHDRAIFHDVWERQLHNPRAFWAPWPFPSVAMDDPQFVRPIPRNSWGGATQALTALRTPRWMPHYGKQAELDHLMRQWVEAISRYTEFRQQMDPLTGDFTRADASGYSPAALVYLDFVRRLAGASLA
;
A
#
# COMPACT_ATOMS: atom_id res chain seq x y z
N MET A 1 -80.42 11.24 19.21
CA MET A 1 -80.58 10.11 18.28
C MET A 1 -79.52 9.08 18.57
N ALA A 2 -80.02 7.87 18.88
CA ALA A 2 -79.22 6.74 19.32
C ALA A 2 -78.51 5.98 18.21
N ARG A 3 -77.42 5.30 18.56
CA ARG A 3 -77.10 3.92 18.22
C ARG A 3 -75.69 3.63 18.71
N ARG A 4 -75.58 2.89 19.81
CA ARG A 4 -75.25 1.47 20.00
C ARG A 4 -74.21 0.97 19.02
N TRP A 5 -73.03 0.57 19.57
CA TRP A 5 -72.36 -0.66 19.18
C TRP A 5 -71.63 -1.33 20.36
N ARG A 6 -71.85 -2.66 20.42
CA ARG A 6 -71.47 -3.61 21.49
C ARG A 6 -70.06 -4.12 21.32
N ARG A 7 -69.45 -4.38 22.46
CA ARG A 7 -68.56 -5.49 22.86
C ARG A 7 -68.06 -6.44 21.77
N ARG A 8 -66.73 -6.58 21.70
CA ARG A 8 -65.97 -7.88 21.67
C ARG A 8 -64.58 -7.65 22.29
N SER A 9 -64.49 -8.01 23.57
CA SER A 9 -63.22 -8.22 24.30
C SER A 9 -62.89 -9.71 24.27
N PHE A 10 -61.63 -10.01 24.53
CA PHE A 10 -61.02 -11.34 24.74
C PHE A 10 -60.70 -12.13 23.45
N LEU A 11 -59.42 -12.03 23.09
CA LEU A 11 -58.50 -13.09 22.68
C LEU A 11 -57.27 -12.45 21.96
N ARG A 12 -56.32 -11.92 22.68
CA ARG A 12 -54.96 -11.66 22.19
C ARG A 12 -53.98 -11.44 23.35
N LEU A 13 -53.76 -12.45 24.17
CA LEU A 13 -52.68 -12.46 25.18
C LEU A 13 -51.80 -13.72 25.05
N GLY A 14 -51.95 -14.50 23.98
CA GLY A 14 -51.14 -15.71 23.76
C GLY A 14 -50.04 -15.60 22.69
N ALA A 15 -50.02 -14.52 21.88
CA ALA A 15 -49.13 -14.43 20.72
C ALA A 15 -47.82 -13.62 20.91
N MET A 16 -47.68 -12.87 22.03
CA MET A 16 -46.48 -12.07 22.26
C MET A 16 -45.33 -12.80 23.00
N ALA A 17 -45.62 -13.90 23.73
CA ALA A 17 -44.56 -14.67 24.39
C ALA A 17 -43.80 -15.61 23.43
N GLY A 18 -44.38 -16.01 22.30
CA GLY A 18 -43.73 -16.84 21.30
C GLY A 18 -42.75 -16.06 20.37
N ALA A 19 -43.06 -14.79 20.09
CA ALA A 19 -42.24 -13.98 19.18
C ALA A 19 -40.93 -13.50 19.83
N ALA A 20 -40.94 -13.21 21.14
CA ALA A 20 -39.72 -12.82 21.87
C ALA A 20 -38.76 -13.99 22.06
N ALA A 21 -39.26 -15.21 22.26
CA ALA A 21 -38.40 -16.40 22.35
C ALA A 21 -37.82 -16.85 21.01
N CYS A 22 -38.50 -16.62 19.90
CA CYS A 22 -37.96 -16.87 18.56
C CYS A 22 -36.93 -15.83 18.13
N MET A 23 -37.12 -14.53 18.45
CA MET A 23 -36.12 -13.50 18.17
C MET A 23 -34.84 -13.67 19.02
N GLY A 24 -34.95 -14.05 20.29
CA GLY A 24 -33.81 -14.34 21.14
C GLY A 24 -32.99 -15.55 20.65
N ARG A 25 -33.60 -16.56 20.09
CA ARG A 25 -32.91 -17.72 19.50
C ARG A 25 -32.35 -17.42 18.10
N LEU A 26 -32.94 -16.52 17.31
CA LEU A 26 -32.39 -16.08 16.03
C LEU A 26 -31.17 -15.18 16.22
N ILE A 27 -31.19 -14.32 17.23
CA ILE A 27 -30.05 -13.45 17.54
C ILE A 27 -28.87 -14.25 18.13
N SER A 28 -29.16 -15.21 19.05
CA SER A 28 -28.10 -16.11 19.57
C SER A 28 -27.56 -17.06 18.50
N GLY A 29 -28.41 -17.60 17.64
CA GLY A 29 -27.98 -18.44 16.52
C GLY A 29 -27.16 -17.70 15.44
N GLN A 30 -27.47 -16.43 15.22
CA GLN A 30 -26.64 -15.58 14.32
C GLN A 30 -25.29 -15.19 14.94
N THR A 31 -25.24 -14.95 16.25
CA THR A 31 -23.99 -14.66 16.97
C THR A 31 -23.11 -15.92 17.07
N GLU A 32 -23.69 -17.09 17.33
CA GLU A 32 -22.98 -18.37 17.29
C GLU A 32 -22.55 -18.76 15.86
N ALA A 33 -23.36 -18.49 14.83
CA ALA A 33 -23.00 -18.73 13.44
C ALA A 33 -21.91 -17.75 12.93
N LEU A 34 -21.84 -16.53 13.46
CA LEU A 34 -20.75 -15.57 13.23
C LEU A 34 -19.47 -15.99 13.98
N ALA A 35 -19.57 -16.44 15.22
CA ALA A 35 -18.45 -16.99 15.98
C ALA A 35 -17.87 -18.28 15.36
N GLN A 36 -18.71 -19.09 14.70
CA GLN A 36 -18.29 -20.32 14.01
C GLN A 36 -17.60 -20.09 12.65
N ARG A 37 -17.49 -18.83 12.14
CA ARG A 37 -16.90 -18.51 10.84
C ARG A 37 -15.52 -17.82 10.90
N MET A 38 -14.90 -17.73 12.06
CA MET A 38 -13.53 -17.24 12.13
C MET A 38 -12.58 -18.26 11.50
N LYS A 39 -11.94 -17.85 10.40
CA LYS A 39 -10.91 -18.67 9.75
C LYS A 39 -9.64 -18.55 10.56
N THR A 40 -9.13 -19.65 11.08
CA THR A 40 -7.76 -19.71 11.60
C THR A 40 -6.88 -20.27 10.49
N PRO A 41 -5.73 -19.64 10.16
CA PRO A 41 -4.81 -20.21 9.21
C PRO A 41 -4.35 -21.59 9.69
N HIS A 42 -4.14 -22.51 8.76
CA HIS A 42 -3.46 -23.75 9.08
C HIS A 42 -1.97 -23.46 9.27
N PHE A 43 -1.49 -23.64 10.49
CA PHE A 43 -0.06 -23.47 10.80
C PHE A 43 0.66 -24.81 10.62
N PRO A 44 1.93 -24.79 10.17
CA PRO A 44 2.73 -26.02 10.14
C PRO A 44 2.88 -26.60 11.57
N ASP A 45 2.62 -27.91 11.72
CA ASP A 45 2.68 -28.61 13.02
C ASP A 45 4.09 -28.60 13.63
N ASP A 46 5.11 -28.50 12.79
CA ASP A 46 6.52 -28.46 13.17
C ASP A 46 7.02 -27.07 13.59
N ASN A 47 6.19 -26.01 13.45
CA ASN A 47 6.59 -24.64 13.78
C ASN A 47 5.55 -23.90 14.64
N PRO A 48 5.46 -24.21 15.97
CA PRO A 48 4.49 -23.57 16.87
C PRO A 48 4.72 -22.06 17.05
N LYS A 49 5.88 -21.53 16.64
CA LYS A 49 6.16 -20.10 16.69
C LYS A 49 5.27 -19.28 15.75
N TRP A 50 4.82 -19.89 14.64
CA TRP A 50 3.96 -19.19 13.68
C TRP A 50 2.63 -18.77 14.31
N ALA A 51 1.97 -19.67 15.05
CA ALA A 51 0.72 -19.35 15.74
C ALA A 51 0.90 -18.22 16.77
N LYS A 52 1.95 -18.33 17.62
CA LYS A 52 2.27 -17.29 18.60
C LYS A 52 2.54 -15.94 17.94
N THR A 53 3.29 -15.93 16.84
CA THR A 53 3.64 -14.70 16.12
C THR A 53 2.42 -14.11 15.41
N TRP A 54 1.47 -14.96 14.95
CA TRP A 54 0.20 -14.51 14.39
C TRP A 54 -0.62 -13.69 15.39
N GLU A 55 -0.81 -14.22 16.61
CA GLU A 55 -1.50 -13.50 17.68
C GLU A 55 -0.80 -12.19 18.07
N ALA A 56 0.52 -12.20 18.13
CA ALA A 56 1.30 -11.01 18.41
C ALA A 56 1.16 -9.95 17.28
N ALA A 57 1.08 -10.37 16.01
CA ALA A 57 0.87 -9.47 14.89
C ALA A 57 -0.52 -8.83 14.92
N LEU A 58 -1.56 -9.62 15.23
CA LEU A 58 -2.92 -9.08 15.41
C LEU A 58 -2.97 -8.07 16.56
N ALA A 59 -2.28 -8.34 17.68
CA ALA A 59 -2.20 -7.41 18.81
C ALA A 59 -1.49 -6.09 18.44
N VAL A 60 -0.43 -6.14 17.60
CA VAL A 60 0.24 -4.93 17.11
C VAL A 60 -0.72 -4.09 16.26
N LEU A 61 -1.47 -4.70 15.33
CA LEU A 61 -2.43 -3.95 14.51
C LEU A 61 -3.55 -3.35 15.35
N ALA A 62 -4.13 -4.12 16.28
CA ALA A 62 -5.16 -3.61 17.20
C ALA A 62 -4.66 -2.43 18.03
N GLY A 63 -3.41 -2.48 18.52
CA GLY A 63 -2.77 -1.39 19.25
C GLY A 63 -2.48 -0.14 18.41
N ASN A 64 -2.36 -0.29 17.08
CA ASN A 64 -2.08 0.79 16.15
C ASN A 64 -3.33 1.36 15.46
N VAL A 65 -4.52 0.77 15.65
CA VAL A 65 -5.79 1.38 15.23
C VAL A 65 -6.16 2.50 16.18
N LYS A 66 -6.02 3.76 15.74
CA LYS A 66 -6.19 4.96 16.59
C LYS A 66 -6.87 6.10 15.83
N ARG A 67 -7.51 7.00 16.59
CA ARG A 67 -7.99 8.28 16.04
C ARG A 67 -6.82 9.24 15.87
N VAL A 68 -6.83 9.98 14.79
CA VAL A 68 -5.93 11.12 14.55
C VAL A 68 -6.71 12.43 14.70
N PRO A 69 -6.12 13.52 15.21
CA PRO A 69 -6.88 14.72 15.61
C PRO A 69 -7.66 15.40 14.48
N ARG A 70 -7.32 15.14 13.23
CA ARG A 70 -7.94 15.81 12.07
C ARG A 70 -8.90 14.91 11.29
N TYR A 71 -9.18 13.72 11.80
CA TYR A 71 -10.11 12.80 11.16
C TYR A 71 -10.83 11.94 12.21
N ASP A 72 -12.16 11.92 12.16
CA ASP A 72 -13.00 11.40 13.25
C ASP A 72 -13.01 9.88 13.37
N GLN A 73 -12.68 9.16 12.29
CA GLN A 73 -12.68 7.70 12.30
C GLN A 73 -11.29 7.15 12.66
N PRO A 74 -11.21 6.01 13.37
CA PRO A 74 -9.94 5.36 13.63
C PRO A 74 -9.27 4.89 12.34
N VAL A 75 -7.96 5.11 12.25
CA VAL A 75 -7.09 4.68 11.17
C VAL A 75 -6.03 3.72 11.69
N LEU A 76 -5.49 2.86 10.84
CA LEU A 76 -4.32 2.06 11.14
C LEU A 76 -3.07 2.92 10.96
N LEU A 77 -2.42 3.26 12.07
CA LEU A 77 -1.14 3.97 12.05
C LEU A 77 -0.02 3.04 11.54
N GLU A 78 1.00 3.60 10.91
CA GLU A 78 2.22 2.88 10.55
C GLU A 78 2.89 2.27 11.79
N GLY A 79 2.75 2.92 12.95
CA GLY A 79 3.20 2.40 14.24
C GLY A 79 4.68 2.56 14.50
N ALA A 80 5.20 1.89 15.52
CA ALA A 80 6.58 2.06 16.01
C ALA A 80 6.89 3.54 16.27
N VAL A 81 7.88 4.11 15.57
CA VAL A 81 8.27 5.53 15.66
C VAL A 81 7.46 6.45 14.75
N TYR A 82 6.47 5.91 14.04
CA TYR A 82 5.67 6.64 13.06
C TYR A 82 4.23 6.85 13.56
N PRO A 83 3.95 8.00 14.22
CA PRO A 83 2.64 8.26 14.82
C PRO A 83 1.65 8.88 13.81
N GLY A 84 1.35 8.17 12.73
CA GLY A 84 0.45 8.64 11.68
C GLY A 84 0.26 7.62 10.57
N ILE A 85 -0.38 8.08 9.50
CA ILE A 85 -0.49 7.38 8.21
C ILE A 85 0.22 8.22 7.14
N TRP A 86 0.95 7.58 6.25
CA TRP A 86 1.63 8.22 5.13
C TRP A 86 1.00 7.82 3.80
N LEU A 87 1.01 8.73 2.84
CA LEU A 87 0.40 8.49 1.52
C LEU A 87 1.10 7.33 0.77
N GLU A 88 2.38 7.11 1.07
CA GLU A 88 3.18 6.04 0.45
C GLU A 88 2.74 4.61 0.82
N CYS A 89 2.14 4.43 2.00
CA CYS A 89 1.88 3.11 2.57
C CYS A 89 0.52 2.97 3.24
N GLY A 90 0.02 3.99 3.95
CA GLY A 90 -1.20 3.91 4.76
C GLY A 90 -2.44 3.42 4.02
N PRO A 91 -2.74 3.86 2.78
CA PRO A 91 -3.84 3.30 2.00
C PRO A 91 -3.65 1.82 1.66
N LEU A 92 -2.43 1.39 1.30
CA LEU A 92 -2.12 -0.03 1.05
C LEU A 92 -2.21 -0.86 2.33
N GLU A 93 -1.69 -0.36 3.45
CA GLU A 93 -1.80 -1.03 4.76
C GLU A 93 -3.26 -1.26 5.13
N GLY A 94 -4.11 -0.24 4.97
CA GLY A 94 -5.55 -0.37 5.16
C GLY A 94 -6.16 -1.44 4.25
N LEU A 95 -5.83 -1.44 2.96
CA LEU A 95 -6.32 -2.43 1.99
C LEU A 95 -5.90 -3.85 2.39
N VAL A 96 -4.63 -4.07 2.74
CA VAL A 96 -4.16 -5.40 3.20
C VAL A 96 -4.85 -5.79 4.51
N TYR A 97 -5.01 -4.86 5.45
CA TYR A 97 -5.74 -5.11 6.71
C TYR A 97 -7.19 -5.54 6.45
N SER A 98 -7.88 -4.95 5.47
CA SER A 98 -9.25 -5.35 5.10
C SER A 98 -9.35 -6.82 4.70
N THR A 99 -8.31 -7.38 4.10
CA THR A 99 -8.28 -8.80 3.68
C THR A 99 -8.21 -9.77 4.87
N LEU A 100 -7.93 -9.26 6.07
CA LEU A 100 -7.87 -10.03 7.31
C LEU A 100 -9.21 -10.07 8.05
N SER A 101 -10.29 -9.52 7.50
CA SER A 101 -11.60 -9.43 8.16
C SER A 101 -12.18 -10.78 8.62
N GLY A 102 -11.85 -11.86 7.90
CA GLY A 102 -12.27 -13.22 8.31
C GLY A 102 -11.43 -13.81 9.45
N PHE A 103 -10.34 -13.15 9.85
CA PHE A 103 -9.38 -13.60 10.86
C PHE A 103 -9.33 -12.71 12.10
N VAL A 104 -9.97 -11.55 12.05
CA VAL A 104 -10.03 -10.60 13.17
C VAL A 104 -11.40 -10.71 13.82
N ALA A 105 -11.43 -11.08 15.10
CA ALA A 105 -12.67 -11.17 15.85
C ALA A 105 -13.38 -9.81 15.91
N PRO A 106 -14.68 -9.71 15.59
CA PRO A 106 -15.44 -8.50 15.82
C PRO A 106 -15.46 -8.17 17.31
N VAL A 107 -15.11 -6.95 17.67
CA VAL A 107 -15.22 -6.44 19.03
C VAL A 107 -16.27 -5.34 19.03
N GLU A 108 -17.26 -5.44 19.92
CA GLU A 108 -18.31 -4.44 20.02
C GLU A 108 -17.73 -3.04 20.30
N GLY A 109 -18.17 -2.05 19.52
CA GLY A 109 -17.68 -0.68 19.61
C GLY A 109 -16.32 -0.42 18.96
N GLN A 110 -15.67 -1.45 18.39
CA GLN A 110 -14.44 -1.27 17.62
C GLN A 110 -14.72 -1.32 16.11
N PRO A 111 -13.96 -0.58 15.28
CA PRO A 111 -14.12 -0.63 13.84
C PRO A 111 -13.64 -1.99 13.28
N THR A 112 -14.34 -2.47 12.27
CA THR A 112 -13.90 -3.63 11.50
C THR A 112 -12.67 -3.30 10.64
N PRO A 113 -11.87 -4.31 10.20
CA PRO A 113 -10.76 -4.06 9.29
C PRO A 113 -11.16 -3.31 8.00
N GLN A 114 -12.36 -3.57 7.44
CA GLN A 114 -12.85 -2.82 6.28
C GLN A 114 -13.15 -1.35 6.60
N GLN A 115 -13.73 -1.06 7.78
CA GLN A 115 -13.97 0.31 8.20
C GLN A 115 -12.66 1.07 8.43
N VAL A 116 -11.65 0.43 9.01
CA VAL A 116 -10.31 0.99 9.17
C VAL A 116 -9.66 1.24 7.81
N ALA A 117 -9.75 0.28 6.88
CA ALA A 117 -9.22 0.44 5.53
C ALA A 117 -9.87 1.62 4.80
N ARG A 118 -11.20 1.75 4.92
CA ARG A 118 -11.92 2.93 4.38
C ARG A 118 -11.42 4.23 5.00
N ALA A 119 -11.22 4.23 6.31
CA ALA A 119 -10.72 5.39 7.04
C ALA A 119 -9.29 5.79 6.60
N ASN A 120 -8.41 4.82 6.34
CA ASN A 120 -7.06 5.06 5.83
C ASN A 120 -7.04 5.73 4.43
N HIS A 121 -8.10 5.60 3.64
CA HIS A 121 -8.25 6.34 2.37
C HIS A 121 -8.95 7.69 2.58
N MET A 122 -10.10 7.66 3.26
CA MET A 122 -10.95 8.84 3.42
C MET A 122 -10.26 9.97 4.20
N ALA A 123 -9.33 9.65 5.11
CA ALA A 123 -8.55 10.66 5.83
C ALA A 123 -7.73 11.54 4.88
N PHE A 124 -7.13 10.96 3.84
CA PHE A 124 -6.40 11.74 2.82
C PHE A 124 -7.35 12.58 1.96
N PHE A 125 -8.50 12.02 1.58
CA PHE A 125 -9.49 12.74 0.75
C PHE A 125 -10.15 13.89 1.50
N ALA A 126 -10.49 13.69 2.77
CA ALA A 126 -11.09 14.72 3.62
C ALA A 126 -10.15 15.91 3.89
N LEU A 127 -8.84 15.66 3.85
CA LEU A 127 -7.81 16.68 4.09
C LEU A 127 -7.17 17.18 2.78
N GLN A 128 -7.77 16.88 1.62
CA GLN A 128 -7.31 17.42 0.35
C GLN A 128 -7.49 18.93 0.27
N ARG A 129 -6.43 19.64 -0.12
CA ARG A 129 -6.48 21.11 -0.31
C ARG A 129 -7.36 21.51 -1.51
N GLU A 130 -7.79 22.75 -1.54
CA GLU A 130 -8.61 23.31 -2.63
C GLU A 130 -7.92 23.20 -3.99
N ASP A 131 -6.59 23.37 -4.05
CA ASP A 131 -5.79 23.24 -5.27
C ASP A 131 -5.64 21.79 -5.75
N GLY A 132 -6.11 20.80 -4.98
CA GLY A 132 -6.08 19.38 -5.30
C GLY A 132 -4.94 18.62 -4.64
N GLN A 133 -4.04 19.25 -3.86
CA GLN A 133 -2.96 18.56 -3.16
C GLN A 133 -3.51 17.63 -2.08
N LEU A 134 -3.14 16.35 -2.13
CA LEU A 134 -3.32 15.42 -1.01
C LEU A 134 -2.21 15.63 0.03
N PRO A 135 -2.51 15.42 1.33
CA PRO A 135 -1.45 15.42 2.33
C PRO A 135 -0.49 14.23 2.11
N ALA A 136 0.80 14.45 2.29
CA ALA A 136 1.80 13.39 2.29
C ALA A 136 1.69 12.49 3.52
N SER A 137 1.14 13.02 4.61
CA SER A 137 0.92 12.30 5.87
C SER A 137 -0.22 12.93 6.68
N VAL A 138 -0.91 12.08 7.47
CA VAL A 138 -1.87 12.51 8.50
C VAL A 138 -1.36 11.96 9.81
N LYS A 139 -0.73 12.82 10.63
CA LYS A 139 -0.09 12.45 11.88
C LYS A 139 -0.92 12.83 13.09
N MET A 140 -0.52 12.32 14.25
CA MET A 140 -1.11 12.70 15.54
C MET A 140 -1.01 14.21 15.81
N THR A 141 -0.05 14.91 15.17
CA THR A 141 0.19 16.35 15.38
C THR A 141 -0.37 17.21 14.26
N GLU A 142 -0.25 16.79 13.01
CA GLU A 142 -0.54 17.62 11.84
C GLU A 142 -0.80 16.78 10.57
N ALA A 143 -1.39 17.40 9.55
CA ALA A 143 -1.36 16.92 8.18
C ALA A 143 -0.17 17.56 7.43
N GLY A 144 0.68 16.75 6.81
CA GLY A 144 1.91 17.21 6.14
C GLY A 144 1.69 17.47 4.65
N TYR A 145 2.16 18.60 4.12
CA TYR A 145 2.06 18.95 2.69
C TYR A 145 3.40 19.37 2.08
N GLY A 146 4.50 19.13 2.79
CA GLY A 146 5.85 19.56 2.38
C GLY A 146 6.52 18.71 1.31
N GLN A 147 5.92 17.60 0.90
CA GLN A 147 6.36 16.66 -0.13
C GLN A 147 5.13 15.92 -0.70
N ILE A 148 5.32 15.06 -1.71
CA ILE A 148 4.23 14.27 -2.28
C ILE A 148 4.14 12.86 -1.70
N GLN A 149 5.24 12.26 -1.34
CA GLN A 149 5.37 10.96 -0.68
C GLN A 149 4.50 9.86 -1.30
N MET A 150 4.70 9.60 -2.59
CA MET A 150 3.93 8.63 -3.36
C MET A 150 4.74 7.35 -3.62
N VAL A 151 4.11 6.19 -3.46
CA VAL A 151 4.69 4.90 -3.87
C VAL A 151 3.64 3.97 -4.46
N VAL A 152 2.53 3.73 -3.76
CA VAL A 152 1.40 2.97 -4.28
C VAL A 152 0.27 3.96 -4.58
N PRO A 153 -0.35 3.89 -5.76
CA PRO A 153 -1.42 4.83 -6.10
C PRO A 153 -2.61 4.68 -5.16
N ILE A 154 -2.93 5.73 -4.40
CA ILE A 154 -4.14 5.73 -3.55
C ILE A 154 -5.42 5.50 -4.38
N ALA A 155 -5.43 5.90 -5.65
CA ALA A 155 -6.52 5.61 -6.57
C ALA A 155 -6.70 4.10 -6.80
N ALA A 156 -5.59 3.35 -6.97
CA ALA A 156 -5.66 1.90 -7.19
C ALA A 156 -6.16 1.18 -5.93
N THR A 157 -5.61 1.50 -4.76
CA THR A 157 -6.03 0.86 -3.50
C THR A 157 -7.46 1.22 -3.11
N ALA A 158 -7.92 2.46 -3.37
CA ALA A 158 -9.30 2.87 -3.15
C ALA A 158 -10.26 2.17 -4.10
N TRP A 159 -9.88 1.99 -5.38
CA TRP A 159 -10.66 1.22 -6.35
C TRP A 159 -10.83 -0.23 -5.90
N GLU A 160 -9.73 -0.90 -5.54
CA GLU A 160 -9.73 -2.28 -5.06
C GLU A 160 -10.62 -2.44 -3.82
N LEU A 161 -10.49 -1.52 -2.84
CA LEU A 161 -11.32 -1.55 -1.63
C LEU A 161 -12.80 -1.32 -1.93
N ALA A 162 -13.14 -0.34 -2.78
CA ALA A 162 -14.51 -0.05 -3.15
C ALA A 162 -15.18 -1.24 -3.85
N GLN A 163 -14.42 -1.99 -4.69
CA GLN A 163 -14.90 -3.22 -5.32
C GLN A 163 -15.13 -4.34 -4.29
N GLN A 164 -14.19 -4.54 -3.36
CA GLN A 164 -14.28 -5.57 -2.33
C GLN A 164 -15.44 -5.34 -1.36
N THR A 165 -15.75 -4.09 -1.05
CA THR A 165 -16.76 -3.71 -0.05
C THR A 165 -18.07 -3.23 -0.64
N HIS A 166 -18.16 -3.13 -1.97
CA HIS A 166 -19.30 -2.53 -2.68
C HIS A 166 -19.64 -1.11 -2.18
N ASP A 167 -18.59 -0.31 -1.89
CA ASP A 167 -18.74 1.05 -1.34
C ASP A 167 -18.77 2.11 -2.45
N ASP A 168 -19.97 2.45 -2.89
CA ASP A 168 -20.21 3.47 -3.90
C ASP A 168 -19.82 4.90 -3.45
N GLU A 169 -19.88 5.20 -2.16
CA GLU A 169 -19.46 6.50 -1.64
C GLU A 169 -17.94 6.65 -1.72
N LEU A 170 -17.20 5.62 -1.29
CA LEU A 170 -15.75 5.57 -1.44
C LEU A 170 -15.34 5.70 -2.91
N LEU A 171 -16.02 4.96 -3.82
CA LEU A 171 -15.78 5.03 -5.26
C LEU A 171 -15.91 6.46 -5.81
N ARG A 172 -17.03 7.14 -5.52
CA ARG A 172 -17.27 8.51 -6.01
C ARG A 172 -16.28 9.52 -5.41
N THR A 173 -16.02 9.41 -4.11
CA THR A 173 -15.09 10.29 -3.39
C THR A 173 -13.66 10.11 -3.91
N ALA A 174 -13.20 8.87 -4.05
CA ALA A 174 -11.88 8.55 -4.55
C ALA A 174 -11.69 9.04 -5.99
N TYR A 175 -12.68 8.82 -6.87
CA TYR A 175 -12.61 9.31 -8.24
C TYR A 175 -12.42 10.84 -8.29
N SER A 176 -13.24 11.58 -7.54
CA SER A 176 -13.15 13.04 -7.48
C SER A 176 -11.80 13.52 -6.92
N ALA A 177 -11.40 12.99 -5.77
CA ALA A 177 -10.17 13.40 -5.09
C ALA A 177 -8.92 13.04 -5.91
N CYS A 178 -8.84 11.83 -6.44
CA CYS A 178 -7.68 11.38 -7.21
C CYS A 178 -7.58 12.08 -8.58
N SER A 179 -8.71 12.44 -9.21
CA SER A 179 -8.69 13.27 -10.44
C SER A 179 -8.10 14.65 -10.18
N ARG A 180 -8.46 15.30 -9.07
CA ARG A 180 -7.87 16.59 -8.66
C ARG A 180 -6.39 16.44 -8.29
N TRP A 181 -6.02 15.33 -7.68
CA TRP A 181 -4.63 15.04 -7.36
C TRP A 181 -3.76 14.86 -8.62
N ASP A 182 -4.22 14.10 -9.63
CA ASP A 182 -3.52 13.99 -10.91
C ASP A 182 -3.36 15.35 -11.59
N ALA A 183 -4.38 16.20 -11.56
CA ALA A 183 -4.31 17.56 -12.10
C ALA A 183 -3.27 18.42 -11.35
N TRP A 184 -3.19 18.29 -10.02
CA TRP A 184 -2.17 18.96 -9.20
C TRP A 184 -0.76 18.50 -9.57
N LEU A 185 -0.55 17.19 -9.74
CA LEU A 185 0.74 16.63 -10.15
C LEU A 185 1.16 17.11 -11.55
N ARG A 186 0.26 17.13 -12.51
CA ARG A 186 0.51 17.69 -13.84
C ARG A 186 0.97 19.15 -13.78
N ARG A 187 0.37 19.93 -12.89
CA ARG A 187 0.66 21.36 -12.76
C ARG A 187 1.98 21.63 -12.06
N TYR A 188 2.29 20.91 -10.99
CA TYR A 188 3.39 21.27 -10.09
C TYR A 188 4.57 20.29 -10.10
N ARG A 189 4.39 19.11 -10.68
CA ARG A 189 5.42 18.06 -10.74
C ARG A 189 5.76 17.65 -12.16
N ASN A 190 5.58 18.56 -13.11
CA ASN A 190 5.97 18.47 -14.52
C ASN A 190 6.44 19.85 -15.00
N THR A 191 7.34 20.48 -14.25
CA THR A 191 7.78 21.88 -14.48
C THR A 191 8.58 22.00 -15.77
N ARG A 192 9.21 20.91 -16.23
CA ARG A 192 9.95 20.82 -17.49
C ARG A 192 9.10 20.41 -18.70
N GLY A 193 7.81 20.15 -18.51
CA GLY A 193 6.90 19.80 -19.59
C GLY A 193 7.15 18.43 -20.26
N THR A 194 7.85 17.51 -19.56
CA THR A 194 8.26 16.21 -20.13
C THR A 194 7.13 15.18 -20.16
N GLY A 195 6.06 15.37 -19.38
CA GLY A 195 4.99 14.39 -19.16
C GLY A 195 5.31 13.34 -18.11
N LEU A 196 6.54 13.28 -17.59
CA LEU A 196 6.98 12.44 -16.49
C LEU A 196 6.89 13.20 -15.15
N VAL A 197 6.87 12.48 -14.03
CA VAL A 197 6.74 13.07 -12.70
C VAL A 197 8.11 13.43 -12.13
N GLU A 198 8.19 14.64 -11.64
CA GLU A 198 9.40 15.19 -11.02
C GLU A 198 9.42 14.95 -9.50
N GLY A 199 10.52 14.40 -9.01
CA GLY A 199 10.85 14.35 -7.59
C GLY A 199 11.68 15.57 -7.21
N PHE A 200 11.36 16.19 -6.07
CA PHE A 200 12.00 17.40 -5.56
C PHE A 200 12.80 17.16 -4.28
N CYS A 201 12.50 16.09 -3.55
CA CYS A 201 13.15 15.77 -2.30
C CYS A 201 13.12 14.25 -2.02
N THR A 202 13.92 13.81 -1.05
CA THR A 202 14.04 12.39 -0.69
C THR A 202 12.69 11.78 -0.29
N TYR A 203 11.90 12.51 0.51
CA TYR A 203 10.61 12.02 1.01
C TYR A 203 9.52 11.93 -0.06
N ASP A 204 9.72 12.51 -1.25
CA ASP A 204 8.75 12.35 -2.34
C ASP A 204 8.53 10.88 -2.72
N THR A 205 9.55 10.05 -2.54
CA THR A 205 9.53 8.61 -2.83
C THR A 205 9.51 7.73 -1.59
N GLY A 206 9.50 8.30 -0.37
CA GLY A 206 9.58 7.54 0.88
C GLY A 206 10.85 6.69 1.02
N MET A 207 11.90 6.96 0.22
CA MET A 207 13.18 6.25 0.31
C MET A 207 14.20 7.06 1.10
N ASP A 208 13.99 7.15 2.41
CA ASP A 208 14.86 7.89 3.31
C ASP A 208 16.30 7.36 3.25
N ASN A 209 17.25 8.29 3.17
CA ASN A 209 18.69 7.95 3.11
C ASN A 209 19.06 7.01 1.93
N SER A 210 18.27 6.95 0.89
CA SER A 210 18.63 6.22 -0.32
C SER A 210 19.78 6.90 -1.05
N MET A 211 20.74 6.12 -1.54
CA MET A 211 21.89 6.61 -2.29
C MET A 211 21.48 7.29 -3.60
N ARG A 212 20.32 6.95 -4.18
CA ARG A 212 19.77 7.66 -5.35
C ARG A 212 19.46 9.13 -5.07
N TRP A 213 19.27 9.50 -3.80
CA TRP A 213 18.99 10.87 -3.34
C TRP A 213 20.18 11.54 -2.64
N LYS A 214 21.39 10.98 -2.75
CA LYS A 214 22.57 11.52 -2.07
C LYS A 214 22.76 13.00 -2.38
N GLY A 215 22.87 13.81 -1.32
CA GLY A 215 23.05 15.26 -1.42
C GLY A 215 21.76 16.06 -1.65
N ILE A 216 20.60 15.40 -1.72
CA ILE A 216 19.30 16.07 -1.88
C ILE A 216 18.61 16.16 -0.52
N PRO A 217 17.97 17.32 -0.19
CA PRO A 217 17.22 17.49 1.06
C PRO A 217 16.08 16.48 1.22
N ASN A 218 15.75 16.16 2.48
CA ASN A 218 14.65 15.26 2.79
C ASN A 218 13.27 15.87 2.48
N ARG A 219 13.13 17.21 2.54
CA ARG A 219 11.89 17.95 2.29
C ARG A 219 12.09 19.02 1.24
N CYS A 220 11.01 19.36 0.56
CA CYS A 220 11.02 20.49 -0.35
C CYS A 220 11.27 21.83 0.39
N PRO A 221 11.84 22.85 -0.29
CA PRO A 221 12.06 24.17 0.30
C PRO A 221 10.78 24.75 0.92
N ASP A 222 10.91 25.40 2.05
CA ASP A 222 9.81 26.02 2.81
C ASP A 222 8.67 25.07 3.19
N ALA A 223 8.93 23.74 3.22
CA ALA A 223 7.92 22.72 3.37
C ALA A 223 6.75 22.86 2.36
N ASP A 224 7.06 23.33 1.15
CA ASP A 224 6.13 23.48 0.04
C ASP A 224 6.44 22.50 -1.08
N ALA A 225 5.58 21.51 -1.26
CA ALA A 225 5.73 20.46 -2.28
C ALA A 225 5.72 21.00 -3.73
N ARG A 226 5.43 22.26 -3.97
CA ARG A 226 5.48 22.91 -5.29
C ARG A 226 6.87 23.44 -5.65
N LYS A 227 7.81 23.43 -4.69
CA LYS A 227 9.14 24.01 -4.85
C LYS A 227 10.22 22.95 -4.99
N SER A 228 10.96 22.99 -6.10
CA SER A 228 12.19 22.23 -6.27
C SER A 228 13.35 22.96 -5.59
N PRO A 229 14.30 22.26 -4.94
CA PRO A 229 15.50 22.90 -4.40
C PRO A 229 16.38 23.44 -5.52
N ALA A 230 17.07 24.57 -5.25
CA ALA A 230 18.03 25.19 -6.16
C ALA A 230 19.36 24.40 -6.18
N ILE A 231 19.31 23.16 -6.64
CA ILE A 231 20.44 22.24 -6.80
C ILE A 231 20.55 21.89 -8.27
N ALA A 232 21.76 21.93 -8.84
CA ALA A 232 21.97 21.74 -10.27
C ALA A 232 21.36 20.44 -10.84
N SER A 233 21.37 19.33 -10.08
CA SER A 233 20.81 18.05 -10.49
C SER A 233 19.29 17.92 -10.31
N MET A 234 18.59 18.99 -9.88
CA MET A 234 17.15 18.99 -9.60
C MET A 234 16.38 19.88 -10.59
N PRO A 235 15.12 19.57 -10.88
CA PRO A 235 14.33 18.41 -10.45
C PRO A 235 14.77 17.11 -11.17
N ARG A 236 14.43 15.95 -10.57
CA ARG A 236 14.67 14.62 -11.17
C ARG A 236 13.39 14.04 -11.73
N LEU A 237 13.45 13.43 -12.93
CA LEU A 237 12.36 12.59 -13.43
C LEU A 237 12.49 11.21 -12.80
N CYS A 238 11.45 10.77 -12.08
CA CYS A 238 11.51 9.56 -11.27
C CYS A 238 10.64 8.44 -11.86
N PRO A 239 11.20 7.24 -12.13
CA PRO A 239 10.44 6.14 -12.72
C PRO A 239 9.36 5.60 -11.78
N ASP A 240 9.63 5.49 -10.47
CA ASP A 240 8.64 5.05 -9.49
C ASP A 240 7.49 6.06 -9.30
N LEU A 241 7.76 7.36 -9.22
CA LEU A 241 6.71 8.37 -9.16
C LEU A 241 5.85 8.38 -10.44
N SER A 242 6.50 8.25 -11.60
CA SER A 242 5.81 8.19 -12.89
C SER A 242 4.98 6.92 -13.04
N ALA A 243 5.48 5.77 -12.55
CA ALA A 243 4.74 4.52 -12.50
C ALA A 243 3.53 4.61 -11.55
N THR A 244 3.69 5.26 -10.38
CA THR A 244 2.56 5.51 -9.46
C THR A 244 1.45 6.33 -10.13
N VAL A 245 1.80 7.34 -10.92
CA VAL A 245 0.81 8.12 -11.69
C VAL A 245 0.20 7.27 -12.80
N TYR A 246 0.98 6.43 -13.48
CA TYR A 246 0.46 5.47 -14.45
C TYR A 246 -0.61 4.56 -13.83
N GLY A 247 -0.28 3.86 -12.75
CA GLY A 247 -1.21 2.98 -12.03
C GLY A 247 -2.45 3.73 -11.51
N GLY A 248 -2.26 4.96 -11.02
CA GLY A 248 -3.35 5.85 -10.63
C GLY A 248 -4.32 6.17 -11.78
N ARG A 249 -3.82 6.47 -12.97
CA ARG A 249 -4.65 6.74 -14.17
C ARG A 249 -5.37 5.50 -14.67
N VAL A 250 -4.74 4.32 -14.58
CA VAL A 250 -5.40 3.03 -14.88
C VAL A 250 -6.59 2.82 -13.94
N ALA A 251 -6.41 3.07 -12.65
CA ALA A 251 -7.49 2.97 -11.67
C ALA A 251 -8.59 4.02 -11.90
N LEU A 252 -8.23 5.28 -12.23
CA LEU A 252 -9.19 6.33 -12.58
C LEU A 252 -10.02 5.97 -13.82
N ALA A 253 -9.42 5.32 -14.82
CA ALA A 253 -10.16 4.81 -15.98
C ALA A 253 -11.19 3.75 -15.57
N ALA A 254 -10.81 2.82 -14.68
CA ALA A 254 -11.71 1.78 -14.16
C ALA A 254 -12.86 2.39 -13.35
N MET A 255 -12.56 3.31 -12.44
CA MET A 255 -13.57 4.05 -11.65
C MET A 255 -14.53 4.84 -12.55
N ALA A 256 -14.01 5.55 -13.57
CA ALA A 256 -14.82 6.31 -14.51
C ALA A 256 -15.79 5.41 -15.27
N ARG A 257 -15.37 4.21 -15.70
CA ARG A 257 -16.27 3.22 -16.32
C ARG A 257 -17.36 2.78 -15.37
N ALA A 258 -17.02 2.44 -14.14
CA ALA A 258 -17.99 2.03 -13.11
C ALA A 258 -19.01 3.13 -12.81
N LEU A 259 -18.60 4.40 -12.89
CA LEU A 259 -19.47 5.58 -12.73
C LEU A 259 -20.21 5.99 -14.02
N GLY A 260 -20.11 5.22 -15.12
CA GLY A 260 -20.76 5.52 -16.39
C GLY A 260 -20.13 6.67 -17.21
N LYS A 261 -18.96 7.16 -16.81
CA LYS A 261 -18.24 8.30 -17.42
C LYS A 261 -17.33 7.84 -18.58
N LYS A 262 -17.91 7.31 -19.64
CA LYS A 262 -17.17 6.64 -20.73
C LYS A 262 -16.10 7.52 -21.43
N SER A 263 -16.38 8.79 -21.67
CA SER A 263 -15.42 9.73 -22.29
C SER A 263 -14.22 10.02 -21.38
N GLU A 264 -14.47 10.20 -20.08
CA GLU A 264 -13.42 10.42 -19.08
C GLU A 264 -12.56 9.14 -18.93
N ALA A 265 -13.17 7.94 -18.95
CA ALA A 265 -12.45 6.68 -18.91
C ALA A 265 -11.48 6.54 -20.10
N ALA A 266 -11.94 6.81 -21.32
CA ALA A 266 -11.10 6.78 -22.51
C ALA A 266 -9.95 7.81 -22.47
N GLN A 267 -10.18 8.96 -21.84
CA GLN A 267 -9.12 9.96 -21.65
C GLN A 267 -8.07 9.47 -20.66
N TRP A 268 -8.48 8.92 -19.52
CA TRP A 268 -7.56 8.35 -18.53
C TRP A 268 -6.69 7.22 -19.12
N GLU A 269 -7.27 6.37 -19.99
CA GLU A 269 -6.52 5.33 -20.70
C GLU A 269 -5.43 5.90 -21.60
N ARG A 270 -5.76 6.93 -22.39
CA ARG A 270 -4.76 7.60 -23.25
C ARG A 270 -3.66 8.26 -22.42
N ASP A 271 -4.01 8.89 -21.32
CA ASP A 271 -3.07 9.56 -20.44
C ASP A 271 -2.16 8.56 -19.69
N ALA A 272 -2.71 7.39 -19.30
CA ALA A 272 -1.94 6.29 -18.76
C ALA A 272 -0.95 5.73 -19.80
N GLU A 273 -1.40 5.44 -21.01
CA GLU A 273 -0.53 4.90 -22.04
C GLU A 273 0.57 5.88 -22.46
N THR A 274 0.27 7.19 -22.44
CA THR A 274 1.27 8.23 -22.73
C THR A 274 2.41 8.22 -21.72
N ILE A 275 2.11 8.25 -20.41
CA ILE A 275 3.16 8.23 -19.39
C ILE A 275 3.90 6.88 -19.35
N ARG A 276 3.21 5.76 -19.62
CA ARG A 276 3.83 4.44 -19.72
C ARG A 276 4.94 4.40 -20.78
N ARG A 277 4.65 4.91 -21.98
CA ARG A 277 5.64 4.99 -23.05
C ARG A 277 6.83 5.86 -22.65
N LEU A 278 6.57 7.01 -22.03
CA LEU A 278 7.64 7.90 -21.56
C LEU A 278 8.54 7.24 -20.51
N ILE A 279 7.98 6.42 -19.60
CA ILE A 279 8.77 5.66 -18.62
C ILE A 279 9.72 4.70 -19.36
N LEU A 280 9.21 3.93 -20.32
CA LEU A 280 10.01 2.96 -21.06
C LEU A 280 11.06 3.63 -21.98
N ASP A 281 10.70 4.71 -22.65
CA ASP A 281 11.57 5.38 -23.62
C ASP A 281 12.66 6.23 -22.95
N LYS A 282 12.42 6.78 -21.75
CA LYS A 282 13.30 7.78 -21.13
C LYS A 282 13.98 7.31 -19.87
N LEU A 283 13.36 6.39 -19.11
CA LEU A 283 13.84 6.03 -17.77
C LEU A 283 14.35 4.59 -17.66
N TYR A 284 14.23 3.79 -18.71
CA TYR A 284 14.82 2.46 -18.81
C TYR A 284 16.20 2.50 -19.47
N SER A 285 17.17 1.84 -18.87
CA SER A 285 18.50 1.58 -19.44
C SER A 285 18.60 0.13 -19.92
N PRO A 286 18.62 -0.14 -21.22
CA PRO A 286 18.82 -1.49 -21.76
C PRO A 286 20.19 -2.06 -21.41
N GLU A 287 21.22 -1.19 -21.32
CA GLU A 287 22.59 -1.56 -20.95
C GLU A 287 22.62 -2.23 -19.58
N ASP A 288 21.93 -1.65 -18.60
CA ASP A 288 21.90 -2.14 -17.22
C ASP A 288 20.71 -3.04 -16.91
N ALA A 289 19.70 -3.11 -17.78
CA ALA A 289 18.39 -3.71 -17.52
C ALA A 289 17.75 -3.13 -16.24
N ALA A 290 17.76 -1.80 -16.10
CA ALA A 290 17.32 -1.10 -14.89
C ALA A 290 16.59 0.21 -15.23
N PHE A 291 15.75 0.66 -14.29
CA PHE A 291 15.11 1.97 -14.34
C PHE A 291 15.84 2.95 -13.44
N TYR A 292 16.15 4.14 -13.97
CA TYR A 292 16.89 5.18 -13.27
C TYR A 292 16.16 6.52 -13.29
N ASP A 293 16.43 7.35 -12.26
CA ASP A 293 16.09 8.76 -12.34
C ASP A 293 16.93 9.45 -13.43
N LEU A 294 16.31 10.42 -14.10
CA LEU A 294 17.05 11.41 -14.90
C LEU A 294 17.18 12.71 -14.13
N ASP A 295 18.38 13.21 -13.98
CA ASP A 295 18.64 14.52 -13.38
C ASP A 295 18.20 15.69 -14.30
N ALA A 296 18.42 16.92 -13.85
CA ALA A 296 18.05 18.11 -14.62
C ALA A 296 18.83 18.26 -15.92
N GLN A 297 20.00 17.63 -16.06
CA GLN A 297 20.82 17.58 -17.25
C GLN A 297 20.47 16.41 -18.18
N GLY A 298 19.48 15.56 -17.81
CA GLY A 298 19.08 14.39 -18.59
C GLY A 298 20.07 13.22 -18.45
N GLN A 299 20.89 13.19 -17.39
CA GLN A 299 21.80 12.09 -17.11
C GLN A 299 21.15 11.09 -16.14
N PHE A 300 21.38 9.79 -16.36
CA PHE A 300 20.96 8.76 -15.42
C PHE A 300 21.68 8.89 -14.08
N VAL A 301 20.91 8.90 -13.00
CA VAL A 301 21.42 8.70 -11.64
C VAL A 301 21.59 7.21 -11.43
N ARG A 302 22.78 6.69 -11.79
CA ARG A 302 23.05 5.24 -11.84
C ARG A 302 23.22 4.65 -10.44
N VAL A 303 22.10 4.41 -9.77
CA VAL A 303 21.99 3.60 -8.54
C VAL A 303 20.92 2.56 -8.78
N ARG A 304 21.31 1.30 -8.90
CA ARG A 304 20.39 0.18 -9.07
C ARG A 304 19.66 -0.04 -7.75
N SER A 305 18.41 0.35 -7.71
CA SER A 305 17.61 0.33 -6.50
C SER A 305 16.29 -0.42 -6.70
N VAL A 306 15.61 -0.71 -5.61
CA VAL A 306 14.29 -1.37 -5.58
C VAL A 306 13.18 -0.57 -6.31
N VAL A 307 13.51 0.58 -6.89
CA VAL A 307 12.66 1.31 -7.84
C VAL A 307 12.17 0.40 -8.97
N ILE A 308 13.01 -0.54 -9.42
CA ILE A 308 12.63 -1.55 -10.43
C ILE A 308 11.36 -2.29 -10.00
N ALA A 309 11.31 -2.79 -8.76
CA ALA A 309 10.14 -3.48 -8.23
C ALA A 309 8.92 -2.55 -8.09
N ARG A 310 9.13 -1.23 -7.87
CA ARG A 310 8.04 -0.25 -7.82
C ARG A 310 7.42 0.00 -9.20
N VAL A 311 8.24 0.04 -10.25
CA VAL A 311 7.76 0.15 -11.65
C VAL A 311 6.94 -1.09 -12.03
N LEU A 312 7.43 -2.29 -11.67
CA LEU A 312 6.68 -3.54 -11.87
C LEU A 312 5.39 -3.59 -11.05
N GLY A 313 5.40 -3.01 -9.85
CA GLY A 313 4.25 -2.92 -8.95
C GLY A 313 3.01 -2.28 -9.58
N GLU A 314 3.23 -1.41 -10.56
CA GLU A 314 2.16 -0.72 -11.29
C GLU A 314 1.88 -1.33 -12.67
N HIS A 315 2.43 -2.50 -12.98
CA HIS A 315 2.23 -3.25 -14.22
C HIS A 315 2.57 -2.42 -15.48
N VAL A 316 3.63 -1.63 -15.41
CA VAL A 316 4.09 -0.79 -16.54
C VAL A 316 4.48 -1.66 -17.74
N LEU A 317 5.04 -2.85 -17.51
CA LEU A 317 5.37 -3.82 -18.57
C LEU A 317 4.16 -4.71 -18.87
N LYS A 318 3.70 -4.70 -20.09
CA LYS A 318 2.55 -5.49 -20.57
C LYS A 318 3.04 -6.74 -21.28
N LEU A 319 2.87 -7.91 -20.67
CA LEU A 319 3.42 -9.17 -21.17
C LEU A 319 2.82 -9.64 -22.53
N GLU A 320 1.69 -9.09 -22.94
CA GLU A 320 1.15 -9.29 -24.29
C GLU A 320 2.00 -8.63 -25.38
N HIS A 321 2.82 -7.63 -25.06
CA HIS A 321 3.73 -6.96 -25.98
C HIS A 321 5.11 -7.63 -25.97
N ALA A 322 5.64 -8.02 -27.13
CA ALA A 322 6.94 -8.70 -27.23
C ALA A 322 8.09 -7.87 -26.67
N HIS A 323 8.07 -6.55 -26.90
CA HIS A 323 9.08 -5.62 -26.39
C HIS A 323 9.09 -5.57 -24.86
N ASP A 324 7.92 -5.44 -24.23
CA ASP A 324 7.79 -5.38 -22.77
C ASP A 324 8.19 -6.71 -22.11
N ARG A 325 7.88 -7.85 -22.76
CA ARG A 325 8.35 -9.17 -22.31
C ARG A 325 9.88 -9.27 -22.31
N ALA A 326 10.53 -8.74 -23.34
CA ALA A 326 11.99 -8.74 -23.39
C ALA A 326 12.59 -7.87 -22.28
N ILE A 327 12.05 -6.67 -22.06
CA ILE A 327 12.44 -5.81 -20.93
C ILE A 327 12.23 -6.53 -19.60
N PHE A 328 11.06 -7.16 -19.40
CA PHE A 328 10.78 -7.90 -18.16
C PHE A 328 11.78 -9.04 -17.94
N HIS A 329 12.07 -9.82 -18.98
CA HIS A 329 13.03 -10.91 -18.91
C HIS A 329 14.42 -10.41 -18.48
N ASP A 330 14.91 -9.35 -19.12
CA ASP A 330 16.23 -8.79 -18.79
C ASP A 330 16.27 -8.21 -17.38
N VAL A 331 15.25 -7.48 -16.96
CA VAL A 331 15.12 -6.92 -15.60
C VAL A 331 15.04 -8.04 -14.57
N TRP A 332 14.30 -9.10 -14.85
CA TRP A 332 14.15 -10.23 -13.95
C TRP A 332 15.47 -10.99 -13.78
N GLU A 333 16.06 -11.44 -14.88
CA GLU A 333 17.26 -12.31 -14.82
C GLU A 333 18.52 -11.54 -14.40
N ARG A 334 18.69 -10.30 -14.87
CA ARG A 334 19.91 -9.54 -14.60
C ARG A 334 19.87 -8.76 -13.30
N GLN A 335 18.67 -8.46 -12.78
CA GLN A 335 18.51 -7.67 -11.57
C GLN A 335 17.74 -8.42 -10.47
N LEU A 336 16.43 -8.61 -10.61
CA LEU A 336 15.58 -9.04 -9.49
C LEU A 336 15.82 -10.47 -9.04
N HIS A 337 16.06 -11.42 -9.97
CA HIS A 337 16.34 -12.82 -9.68
C HIS A 337 17.86 -13.14 -9.65
N ASN A 338 18.68 -12.11 -9.73
CA ASN A 338 20.14 -12.27 -9.67
C ASN A 338 20.61 -12.29 -8.20
N PRO A 339 21.24 -13.40 -7.73
CA PRO A 339 21.73 -13.51 -6.35
C PRO A 339 22.87 -12.56 -6.00
N ARG A 340 23.53 -11.96 -6.98
CA ARG A 340 24.53 -10.92 -6.77
C ARG A 340 23.93 -9.54 -6.66
N ALA A 341 22.68 -9.33 -7.14
CA ALA A 341 22.01 -8.03 -7.16
C ALA A 341 20.88 -7.98 -6.11
N PHE A 342 19.66 -8.43 -6.46
CA PHE A 342 18.50 -8.27 -5.57
C PHE A 342 17.98 -9.57 -4.98
N TRP A 343 18.35 -10.75 -5.52
CA TRP A 343 17.89 -12.04 -4.99
C TRP A 343 18.77 -12.52 -3.84
N ALA A 344 18.87 -11.68 -2.80
CA ALA A 344 19.52 -12.02 -1.55
C ALA A 344 18.80 -13.16 -0.83
N PRO A 345 19.40 -13.81 0.20
CA PRO A 345 18.71 -14.74 1.09
C PRO A 345 17.38 -14.17 1.63
N TRP A 346 17.30 -12.88 1.90
CA TRP A 346 16.06 -12.14 2.19
C TRP A 346 15.83 -11.06 1.13
N PRO A 347 15.13 -11.39 0.01
CA PRO A 347 14.86 -10.42 -1.06
C PRO A 347 13.86 -9.36 -0.63
N PHE A 348 13.90 -8.18 -1.17
CA PHE A 348 14.83 -7.50 -2.07
C PHE A 348 15.55 -6.41 -1.30
N PRO A 349 16.90 -6.33 -1.31
CA PRO A 349 17.62 -5.20 -0.74
C PRO A 349 17.25 -3.89 -1.47
N SER A 350 17.33 -2.78 -0.76
CA SER A 350 16.93 -1.47 -1.31
C SER A 350 17.84 -0.98 -2.45
N VAL A 351 19.07 -1.45 -2.48
CA VAL A 351 20.07 -1.25 -3.55
C VAL A 351 20.67 -2.61 -3.89
N ALA A 352 20.98 -2.85 -5.16
CA ALA A 352 21.61 -4.09 -5.60
C ALA A 352 22.93 -4.33 -4.85
N MET A 353 23.17 -5.55 -4.38
CA MET A 353 24.34 -5.89 -3.54
C MET A 353 25.67 -5.71 -4.26
N ASP A 354 25.67 -5.81 -5.59
CA ASP A 354 26.85 -5.57 -6.45
C ASP A 354 26.91 -4.13 -7.02
N ASP A 355 26.03 -3.23 -6.55
CA ASP A 355 26.12 -1.82 -6.86
C ASP A 355 27.18 -1.14 -5.98
N PRO A 356 28.07 -0.28 -6.53
CA PRO A 356 29.05 0.45 -5.74
C PRO A 356 28.47 1.33 -4.62
N GLN A 357 27.15 1.64 -4.71
CA GLN A 357 26.44 2.42 -3.71
C GLN A 357 25.73 1.57 -2.65
N PHE A 358 25.87 0.23 -2.70
CA PHE A 358 25.32 -0.65 -1.67
C PHE A 358 25.96 -0.37 -0.31
N VAL A 359 25.14 -0.09 0.70
CA VAL A 359 25.62 0.28 2.04
C VAL A 359 25.53 -0.92 2.98
N ARG A 360 26.71 -1.36 3.47
CA ARG A 360 26.84 -2.36 4.51
C ARG A 360 28.07 -2.06 5.40
N PRO A 361 27.98 -2.19 6.74
CA PRO A 361 26.85 -2.63 7.55
C PRO A 361 25.63 -1.71 7.41
N ILE A 362 24.42 -2.27 7.61
CA ILE A 362 23.15 -1.56 7.40
C ILE A 362 22.96 -0.54 8.52
N PRO A 363 22.83 0.77 8.21
CA PRO A 363 22.55 1.78 9.22
C PRO A 363 21.10 1.72 9.72
N ARG A 364 20.82 2.47 10.79
CA ARG A 364 19.55 2.45 11.51
C ARG A 364 18.32 2.65 10.65
N ASN A 365 18.35 3.54 9.67
CA ASN A 365 17.28 3.75 8.70
C ASN A 365 17.91 3.88 7.32
N SER A 366 17.79 2.84 6.51
CA SER A 366 18.55 2.81 5.26
C SER A 366 17.79 2.20 4.10
N TRP A 367 17.47 3.04 3.13
CA TRP A 367 17.16 2.61 1.78
C TRP A 367 18.42 2.51 0.90
N GLY A 368 19.59 2.31 1.51
CA GLY A 368 20.88 2.11 0.86
C GLY A 368 21.34 0.66 0.78
N GLY A 369 20.59 -0.29 1.41
CA GLY A 369 21.00 -1.70 1.41
C GLY A 369 20.06 -2.63 2.16
N ALA A 370 19.29 -2.13 3.13
CA ALA A 370 18.36 -2.95 3.90
C ALA A 370 17.22 -3.52 3.05
N THR A 371 16.75 -4.71 3.40
CA THR A 371 15.46 -5.24 2.95
C THR A 371 14.36 -4.67 3.83
N GLN A 372 13.33 -4.07 3.20
CA GLN A 372 12.29 -3.28 3.89
C GLN A 372 10.95 -4.02 3.90
N ALA A 373 10.25 -3.99 5.04
CA ALA A 373 8.90 -4.56 5.16
C ALA A 373 7.91 -3.96 4.14
N LEU A 374 8.00 -2.65 3.87
CA LEU A 374 7.17 -2.01 2.85
C LEU A 374 7.43 -2.54 1.43
N THR A 375 8.66 -2.93 1.11
CA THR A 375 8.96 -3.59 -0.17
C THR A 375 8.32 -4.98 -0.22
N ALA A 376 8.45 -5.77 0.84
CA ALA A 376 7.85 -7.10 0.94
C ALA A 376 6.32 -7.04 0.84
N LEU A 377 5.66 -6.11 1.55
CA LEU A 377 4.20 -5.94 1.54
C LEU A 377 3.63 -5.69 0.14
N ARG A 378 4.44 -5.15 -0.77
CA ARG A 378 4.03 -4.84 -2.16
C ARG A 378 4.22 -6.03 -3.12
N THR A 379 5.04 -7.02 -2.78
CA THR A 379 5.39 -8.12 -3.70
C THR A 379 4.20 -8.95 -4.17
N PRO A 380 3.15 -9.24 -3.36
CA PRO A 380 1.99 -9.96 -3.84
C PRO A 380 1.16 -9.23 -4.91
N ARG A 381 1.38 -7.92 -5.10
CA ARG A 381 0.64 -7.13 -6.09
C ARG A 381 1.16 -7.35 -7.51
N TRP A 382 2.43 -7.74 -7.67
CA TRP A 382 3.05 -7.79 -8.99
C TRP A 382 3.70 -9.13 -9.35
N MET A 383 4.29 -9.86 -8.41
CA MET A 383 4.99 -11.10 -8.74
C MET A 383 4.08 -12.15 -9.40
N PRO A 384 2.85 -12.40 -8.92
CA PRO A 384 1.92 -13.31 -9.60
C PRO A 384 1.52 -12.83 -10.99
N HIS A 385 1.35 -11.52 -11.19
CA HIS A 385 1.03 -10.93 -12.49
C HIS A 385 2.07 -11.26 -13.57
N TYR A 386 3.34 -11.32 -13.16
CA TYR A 386 4.47 -11.67 -14.03
C TYR A 386 4.82 -13.17 -14.01
N GLY A 387 3.95 -14.03 -13.46
CA GLY A 387 4.16 -15.48 -13.41
C GLY A 387 5.24 -15.92 -12.43
N LYS A 388 5.53 -15.11 -11.40
CA LYS A 388 6.60 -15.34 -10.41
C LYS A 388 6.03 -15.77 -9.05
N GLN A 389 5.06 -16.70 -9.08
CA GLN A 389 4.42 -17.20 -7.85
C GLN A 389 5.37 -18.01 -6.99
N ALA A 390 6.20 -18.89 -7.58
CA ALA A 390 7.13 -19.73 -6.82
C ALA A 390 8.18 -18.89 -6.07
N GLU A 391 8.69 -17.87 -6.73
CA GLU A 391 9.65 -16.92 -6.12
C GLU A 391 8.99 -16.06 -5.04
N LEU A 392 7.72 -15.69 -5.24
CA LEU A 392 6.95 -15.02 -4.19
C LEU A 392 6.76 -15.92 -2.97
N ASP A 393 6.41 -17.19 -3.17
CA ASP A 393 6.25 -18.18 -2.08
C ASP A 393 7.55 -18.35 -1.30
N HIS A 394 8.70 -18.38 -1.99
CA HIS A 394 10.02 -18.40 -1.35
C HIS A 394 10.24 -17.13 -0.49
N LEU A 395 10.06 -15.94 -1.07
CA LEU A 395 10.19 -14.66 -0.37
C LEU A 395 9.27 -14.60 0.86
N MET A 396 8.02 -15.02 0.71
CA MET A 396 7.06 -15.02 1.82
C MET A 396 7.54 -15.91 2.98
N ARG A 397 8.05 -17.12 2.69
CA ARG A 397 8.59 -18.03 3.72
C ARG A 397 9.77 -17.40 4.46
N GLN A 398 10.70 -16.77 3.75
CA GLN A 398 11.87 -16.11 4.35
C GLN A 398 11.44 -14.99 5.32
N TRP A 399 10.48 -14.16 4.93
CA TRP A 399 9.96 -13.11 5.80
C TRP A 399 9.23 -13.64 7.02
N VAL A 400 8.35 -14.64 6.85
CA VAL A 400 7.61 -15.26 7.94
C VAL A 400 8.58 -15.90 8.93
N GLU A 401 9.61 -16.60 8.46
CA GLU A 401 10.61 -17.21 9.31
C GLU A 401 11.44 -16.17 10.08
N ALA A 402 11.92 -15.11 9.41
CA ALA A 402 12.68 -14.05 10.05
C ALA A 402 11.89 -13.36 11.18
N ILE A 403 10.61 -13.02 10.91
CA ILE A 403 9.73 -12.41 11.92
C ILE A 403 9.44 -13.39 13.06
N SER A 404 9.13 -14.66 12.76
CA SER A 404 8.84 -15.68 13.79
C SER A 404 10.02 -16.00 14.68
N ARG A 405 11.25 -15.83 14.19
CA ARG A 405 12.48 -16.07 14.96
C ARG A 405 12.50 -15.25 16.23
N TYR A 406 12.05 -13.99 16.15
CA TYR A 406 12.07 -13.03 17.25
C TYR A 406 10.68 -12.70 17.82
N THR A 407 9.61 -12.98 17.08
CA THR A 407 8.24 -12.48 17.34
C THR A 407 8.20 -10.95 17.47
N GLU A 408 8.95 -10.27 16.59
CA GLU A 408 9.08 -8.81 16.57
C GLU A 408 8.76 -8.26 15.18
N PHE A 409 8.11 -7.11 15.14
CA PHE A 409 7.65 -6.47 13.90
C PHE A 409 8.43 -5.18 13.71
N ARG A 410 9.51 -5.26 12.92
CA ARG A 410 10.46 -4.17 12.69
C ARG A 410 10.50 -3.77 11.22
N GLN A 411 10.98 -2.56 10.97
CA GLN A 411 10.93 -1.93 9.65
C GLN A 411 11.82 -2.64 8.62
N GLN A 412 13.02 -3.06 9.00
CA GLN A 412 14.05 -3.50 8.07
C GLN A 412 14.95 -4.60 8.65
N MET A 413 15.56 -5.38 7.75
CA MET A 413 16.53 -6.42 8.09
C MET A 413 17.74 -6.37 7.14
N ASP A 414 18.85 -6.99 7.58
CA ASP A 414 20.00 -7.26 6.74
C ASP A 414 19.63 -8.34 5.70
N PRO A 415 19.80 -8.08 4.39
CA PRO A 415 19.40 -9.01 3.33
C PRO A 415 20.19 -10.34 3.32
N LEU A 416 21.33 -10.41 4.01
CA LEU A 416 22.18 -11.61 4.04
C LEU A 416 21.95 -12.49 5.27
N THR A 417 21.50 -11.91 6.40
CA THR A 417 21.29 -12.65 7.65
C THR A 417 19.84 -12.77 8.09
N GLY A 418 18.96 -11.87 7.59
CA GLY A 418 17.59 -11.76 8.04
C GLY A 418 17.44 -11.17 9.44
N ASP A 419 18.52 -10.64 10.02
CA ASP A 419 18.49 -10.01 11.33
C ASP A 419 17.96 -8.58 11.22
N PHE A 420 17.10 -8.20 12.15
CA PHE A 420 16.57 -6.85 12.20
C PHE A 420 17.65 -5.83 12.57
N THR A 421 17.75 -4.76 11.80
CA THR A 421 18.79 -3.72 11.93
C THR A 421 18.27 -2.41 12.53
N ARG A 422 16.94 -2.30 12.78
CA ARG A 422 16.30 -1.13 13.35
C ARG A 422 15.53 -1.49 14.62
N ALA A 423 16.21 -1.43 15.76
CA ALA A 423 15.65 -1.82 17.05
C ALA A 423 14.50 -0.91 17.55
N ASP A 424 14.52 0.37 17.20
CA ASP A 424 13.53 1.37 17.59
C ASP A 424 12.20 1.30 16.81
N ALA A 425 12.14 0.51 15.75
CA ALA A 425 10.95 0.33 14.92
C ALA A 425 10.14 -0.93 15.29
N SER A 426 10.13 -1.33 16.57
CA SER A 426 9.28 -2.42 17.05
C SER A 426 7.81 -2.00 17.11
N GLY A 427 6.90 -2.93 16.80
CA GLY A 427 5.46 -2.64 16.68
C GLY A 427 5.06 -1.95 15.37
N TYR A 428 5.82 -2.18 14.31
CA TYR A 428 5.64 -1.61 12.97
C TYR A 428 4.53 -2.33 12.21
N SER A 429 3.43 -1.63 11.89
CA SER A 429 2.25 -2.21 11.24
C SER A 429 2.56 -2.88 9.89
N PRO A 430 3.38 -2.31 8.99
CA PRO A 430 3.72 -2.98 7.74
C PRO A 430 4.36 -4.35 7.95
N ALA A 431 5.22 -4.52 8.96
CA ALA A 431 5.84 -5.83 9.24
C ALA A 431 4.82 -6.83 9.81
N ALA A 432 3.88 -6.37 10.66
CA ALA A 432 2.77 -7.21 11.13
C ALA A 432 1.85 -7.63 9.98
N LEU A 433 1.54 -6.71 9.04
CA LEU A 433 0.75 -7.01 7.84
C LEU A 433 1.49 -7.97 6.89
N VAL A 434 2.80 -7.79 6.70
CA VAL A 434 3.64 -8.75 5.94
C VAL A 434 3.49 -10.14 6.52
N TYR A 435 3.63 -10.27 7.84
CA TYR A 435 3.51 -11.56 8.50
C TYR A 435 2.13 -12.20 8.28
N LEU A 436 1.07 -11.46 8.58
CA LEU A 436 -0.31 -11.95 8.51
C LEU A 436 -0.73 -12.29 7.07
N ASP A 437 -0.44 -11.42 6.12
CA ASP A 437 -0.79 -11.64 4.71
C ASP A 437 0.00 -12.82 4.12
N PHE A 438 1.28 -12.94 4.47
CA PHE A 438 2.13 -14.02 3.96
C PHE A 438 1.76 -15.37 4.55
N VAL A 439 1.52 -15.47 5.86
CA VAL A 439 1.01 -16.70 6.49
C VAL A 439 -0.31 -17.12 5.87
N ARG A 440 -1.26 -16.19 5.72
CA ARG A 440 -2.56 -16.43 5.10
C ARG A 440 -2.42 -16.99 3.67
N ARG A 441 -1.54 -16.42 2.87
CA ARG A 441 -1.29 -16.85 1.49
C ARG A 441 -0.62 -18.22 1.43
N LEU A 442 0.40 -18.44 2.25
CA LEU A 442 1.12 -19.72 2.34
C LEU A 442 0.23 -20.87 2.86
N ALA A 443 -0.69 -20.56 3.78
CA ALA A 443 -1.65 -21.53 4.29
C ALA A 443 -2.78 -21.86 3.30
N GLY A 444 -2.79 -21.27 2.11
CA GLY A 444 -3.85 -21.49 1.11
C GLY A 444 -5.24 -21.01 1.55
N ALA A 445 -5.30 -20.10 2.53
CA ALA A 445 -6.55 -19.50 2.97
C ALA A 445 -7.08 -18.60 1.87
N SER A 446 -7.89 -19.16 0.96
CA SER A 446 -8.62 -18.37 -0.02
C SER A 446 -9.55 -17.41 0.71
N LEU A 447 -9.53 -16.19 0.27
CA LEU A 447 -10.58 -15.21 0.60
C LEU A 447 -11.89 -15.78 0.08
N ALA A 448 -12.81 -16.07 0.98
CA ALA A 448 -14.20 -16.34 0.62
C ALA A 448 -14.96 -15.03 0.69
#